data_581961f5336dca2fc34034c12d16cf80
#
_entry.id   581961f5336dca2fc34034c12d16cf80
#
_cell.length_a   1.000
_cell.length_b   1.000
_cell.length_c   1.000
_cell.angle_alpha   90.00
_cell.angle_beta   90.00
_cell.angle_gamma   90.00
#
_symmetry.space_group_name_H-M   'P 1'
#
loop_
_entity.id
_entity.type
_entity.pdbx_description
1 polymer ?
#
loop_
_entity_poly.entity_id
_entity_poly.type
_entity_poly.pdbx_seq_one_letter_code
_entity_poly.pdbx_strand_id
1 'polypeptide(L)'
;AEDAERVIVAMGSVNDVAEEVIDYLTAKGEKVGLVKVRLYRPWVSEAFLKVLPKTVKKVAVLDRTKEPGALADPLYLDVATTLREAGLNDITLCGGRYGLGSKDTPPSSVFAVYTELLKDEPKPRFTIGIVDDVTNLSLPEVKPAPNTSTPGTVECKFWGLGGDGTVGANKNSTKIIGDHTDKYIQAYFQYDSKKTGGITISHLRFGDKPIRSPYYINQADFVACHNPSYVVNGYKMVQDVKPGGVFMINCQWSDEELDKHMPAESKKYIADNNIQLYTINAIDKAIEIGMGKRTNTILQSAFFKLANIMPIEEAVDYMKAAAKKSYSKKGDAVVEMNYKAIDAGVGATHKVEIPAS
;
A
#
# COMPACT_ATOMS: atom_id res chain seq x y z
N ALA A 1 -20.41 -14.55 2.24
CA ALA A 1 -21.86 -14.62 2.04
C ALA A 1 -22.36 -16.03 2.33
N GLU A 2 -23.58 -16.16 2.87
CA GLU A 2 -24.17 -17.47 3.21
C GLU A 2 -24.48 -18.30 1.93
N ASP A 3 -24.60 -17.63 0.80
CA ASP A 3 -24.87 -18.22 -0.52
C ASP A 3 -23.61 -18.34 -1.39
N ALA A 4 -22.41 -18.23 -0.80
CA ALA A 4 -21.18 -18.31 -1.55
C ALA A 4 -20.98 -19.69 -2.19
N GLU A 5 -20.62 -19.69 -3.46
CA GLU A 5 -20.30 -20.89 -4.25
C GLU A 5 -18.79 -21.12 -4.39
N ARG A 6 -18.00 -20.04 -4.28
CA ARG A 6 -16.54 -20.04 -4.32
C ARG A 6 -16.00 -19.43 -3.04
N VAL A 7 -15.20 -20.19 -2.32
CA VAL A 7 -14.74 -19.80 -0.97
C VAL A 7 -13.23 -19.91 -0.87
N ILE A 8 -12.61 -18.88 -0.30
CA ILE A 8 -11.22 -18.95 0.16
C ILE A 8 -11.22 -19.34 1.64
N VAL A 9 -10.29 -20.20 2.03
CA VAL A 9 -9.98 -20.53 3.42
C VAL A 9 -8.54 -20.09 3.70
N ALA A 10 -8.34 -19.22 4.69
CA ALA A 10 -7.03 -18.66 4.97
C ALA A 10 -6.86 -18.23 6.43
N MET A 11 -5.61 -18.00 6.83
CA MET A 11 -5.19 -17.46 8.12
C MET A 11 -4.46 -16.14 7.94
N GLY A 12 -4.49 -15.30 8.98
CA GLY A 12 -3.67 -14.09 9.07
C GLY A 12 -4.17 -12.94 8.23
N SER A 13 -3.27 -12.01 7.89
CA SER A 13 -3.59 -10.71 7.28
C SER A 13 -4.14 -10.79 5.86
N VAL A 14 -3.91 -11.87 5.14
CA VAL A 14 -4.53 -12.07 3.81
C VAL A 14 -6.06 -12.08 3.87
N ASN A 15 -6.63 -12.40 5.03
CA ASN A 15 -8.08 -12.34 5.22
C ASN A 15 -8.64 -10.93 5.04
N ASP A 16 -7.92 -9.90 5.47
CA ASP A 16 -8.38 -8.51 5.32
C ASP A 16 -8.34 -8.08 3.86
N VAL A 17 -7.32 -8.50 3.10
CA VAL A 17 -7.28 -8.30 1.64
C VAL A 17 -8.44 -9.02 0.96
N ALA A 18 -8.70 -10.27 1.35
CA ALA A 18 -9.79 -11.06 0.79
C ALA A 18 -11.16 -10.44 1.08
N GLU A 19 -11.36 -9.84 2.26
CA GLU A 19 -12.62 -9.12 2.58
C GLU A 19 -12.85 -7.93 1.65
N GLU A 20 -11.83 -7.11 1.37
CA GLU A 20 -11.97 -6.01 0.42
C GLU A 20 -12.36 -6.51 -0.99
N VAL A 21 -11.73 -7.57 -1.45
CA VAL A 21 -12.03 -8.17 -2.76
C VAL A 21 -13.45 -8.77 -2.78
N ILE A 22 -13.86 -9.43 -1.70
CA ILE A 22 -15.22 -9.98 -1.58
C ILE A 22 -16.27 -8.89 -1.60
N ASP A 23 -16.08 -7.81 -0.84
CA ASP A 23 -17.00 -6.67 -0.85
C ASP A 23 -17.16 -6.11 -2.27
N TYR A 24 -16.06 -5.99 -3.02
CA TYR A 24 -16.07 -5.55 -4.41
C TYR A 24 -16.82 -6.54 -5.34
N LEU A 25 -16.54 -7.84 -5.24
CA LEU A 25 -17.14 -8.86 -6.09
C LEU A 25 -18.63 -9.10 -5.77
N THR A 26 -19.01 -9.12 -4.49
CA THR A 26 -20.40 -9.28 -4.06
C THR A 26 -21.26 -8.09 -4.46
N ALA A 27 -20.72 -6.88 -4.45
CA ALA A 27 -21.40 -5.70 -4.98
C ALA A 27 -21.71 -5.82 -6.49
N LYS A 28 -21.00 -6.71 -7.22
CA LYS A 28 -21.25 -7.05 -8.61
C LYS A 28 -22.10 -8.30 -8.81
N GLY A 29 -22.65 -8.86 -7.72
CA GLY A 29 -23.50 -10.04 -7.76
C GLY A 29 -22.76 -11.39 -7.75
N GLU A 30 -21.44 -11.38 -7.53
CA GLU A 30 -20.62 -12.59 -7.46
C GLU A 30 -20.84 -13.33 -6.14
N LYS A 31 -20.97 -14.66 -6.20
CA LYS A 31 -21.18 -15.52 -5.02
C LYS A 31 -19.88 -16.03 -4.45
N VAL A 32 -19.15 -15.15 -3.81
CA VAL A 32 -17.83 -15.41 -3.20
C VAL A 32 -17.88 -15.30 -1.68
N GLY A 33 -17.00 -16.03 -1.00
CA GLY A 33 -16.93 -16.05 0.45
C GLY A 33 -15.53 -16.34 0.97
N LEU A 34 -15.39 -16.22 2.28
CA LEU A 34 -14.15 -16.43 3.03
C LEU A 34 -14.44 -17.15 4.32
N VAL A 35 -13.65 -18.16 4.62
CA VAL A 35 -13.54 -18.75 5.96
C VAL A 35 -12.21 -18.32 6.59
N LYS A 36 -12.29 -17.52 7.67
CA LYS A 36 -11.12 -17.05 8.40
C LYS A 36 -10.79 -18.04 9.52
N VAL A 37 -9.65 -18.71 9.39
CA VAL A 37 -9.16 -19.60 10.44
C VAL A 37 -8.36 -18.76 11.45
N ARG A 38 -8.91 -18.59 12.66
CA ARG A 38 -8.26 -17.87 13.75
C ARG A 38 -7.57 -18.79 14.74
N LEU A 39 -8.20 -19.93 15.06
CA LEU A 39 -7.62 -20.99 15.87
C LEU A 39 -7.26 -22.17 14.96
N TYR A 40 -5.98 -22.29 14.63
CA TYR A 40 -5.51 -23.33 13.73
C TYR A 40 -5.22 -24.66 14.46
N ARG A 41 -4.70 -24.59 15.66
CA ARG A 41 -4.39 -25.76 16.50
C ARG A 41 -4.97 -25.58 17.90
N PRO A 42 -5.74 -26.55 18.42
CA PRO A 42 -6.16 -27.78 17.72
C PRO A 42 -7.14 -27.47 16.58
N TRP A 43 -7.05 -28.24 15.49
CA TRP A 43 -8.02 -28.15 14.39
C TRP A 43 -9.37 -28.75 14.84
N VAL A 44 -10.47 -28.03 14.60
CA VAL A 44 -11.83 -28.45 14.98
C VAL A 44 -12.69 -28.53 13.72
N SER A 45 -12.76 -29.74 13.16
CA SER A 45 -13.49 -30.02 11.92
C SER A 45 -14.97 -29.58 11.99
N GLU A 46 -15.65 -29.83 13.10
CA GLU A 46 -17.06 -29.42 13.28
C GLU A 46 -17.24 -27.91 13.19
N ALA A 47 -16.34 -27.12 13.78
CA ALA A 47 -16.39 -25.67 13.72
C ALA A 47 -16.18 -25.16 12.28
N PHE A 48 -15.25 -25.76 11.53
CA PHE A 48 -15.05 -25.45 10.13
C PHE A 48 -16.28 -25.78 9.29
N LEU A 49 -16.83 -26.97 9.41
CA LEU A 49 -17.99 -27.41 8.63
C LEU A 49 -19.24 -26.55 8.93
N LYS A 50 -19.38 -26.10 10.18
CA LYS A 50 -20.51 -25.24 10.60
C LYS A 50 -20.52 -23.88 9.87
N VAL A 51 -19.36 -23.33 9.54
CA VAL A 51 -19.24 -22.01 8.91
C VAL A 51 -19.11 -22.08 7.37
N LEU A 52 -18.86 -23.28 6.83
CA LEU A 52 -18.78 -23.48 5.40
C LEU A 52 -20.18 -23.33 4.77
N PRO A 53 -20.37 -22.44 3.76
CA PRO A 53 -21.63 -22.26 3.10
C PRO A 53 -22.14 -23.59 2.49
N LYS A 54 -23.42 -23.91 2.65
CA LYS A 54 -24.01 -25.12 2.06
C LYS A 54 -24.07 -25.10 0.51
N THR A 55 -23.94 -23.91 -0.05
CA THR A 55 -23.92 -23.66 -1.51
C THR A 55 -22.55 -23.80 -2.13
N VAL A 56 -21.51 -24.04 -1.31
CA VAL A 56 -20.12 -24.08 -1.79
C VAL A 56 -19.90 -25.20 -2.81
N LYS A 57 -19.25 -24.86 -3.90
CA LYS A 57 -18.87 -25.77 -4.98
C LYS A 57 -17.36 -25.90 -5.11
N LYS A 58 -16.64 -24.79 -4.84
CA LYS A 58 -15.18 -24.73 -5.01
C LYS A 58 -14.53 -24.00 -3.83
N VAL A 59 -13.46 -24.56 -3.33
CA VAL A 59 -12.70 -24.04 -2.21
C VAL A 59 -11.23 -23.90 -2.58
N ALA A 60 -10.64 -22.74 -2.33
CA ALA A 60 -9.20 -22.53 -2.39
C ALA A 60 -8.66 -22.32 -0.97
N VAL A 61 -7.74 -23.15 -0.55
CA VAL A 61 -7.05 -23.02 0.73
C VAL A 61 -5.72 -22.32 0.49
N LEU A 62 -5.48 -21.18 1.18
CA LEU A 62 -4.26 -20.41 1.04
C LEU A 62 -3.33 -20.64 2.23
N ASP A 63 -2.12 -21.10 1.94
CA ASP A 63 -1.05 -21.32 2.92
C ASP A 63 0.13 -20.38 2.65
N ARG A 64 0.58 -19.63 3.66
CA ARG A 64 1.80 -18.82 3.61
C ARG A 64 3.02 -19.63 4.07
N THR A 65 3.10 -20.85 3.61
CA THR A 65 4.19 -21.75 3.96
C THR A 65 4.41 -22.77 2.85
N LYS A 66 5.55 -23.45 2.91
CA LYS A 66 5.87 -24.64 2.13
C LYS A 66 6.30 -25.71 3.12
N GLU A 67 5.63 -26.84 3.10
CA GLU A 67 5.99 -28.01 3.94
C GLU A 67 6.81 -29.01 3.11
N PRO A 68 8.16 -28.97 3.17
CA PRO A 68 8.99 -29.88 2.41
C PRO A 68 8.74 -31.35 2.83
N GLY A 69 8.56 -32.23 1.85
CA GLY A 69 8.32 -33.64 2.08
C GLY A 69 6.86 -34.01 2.38
N ALA A 70 5.98 -33.07 2.62
CA ALA A 70 4.55 -33.32 2.73
C ALA A 70 3.86 -33.38 1.36
N LEU A 71 2.70 -34.03 1.30
CA LEU A 71 1.89 -34.13 0.07
C LEU A 71 1.33 -32.74 -0.35
N ALA A 72 1.05 -31.87 0.64
CA ALA A 72 0.54 -30.54 0.44
C ALA A 72 0.85 -29.64 1.65
N ASP A 73 0.39 -28.39 1.57
CA ASP A 73 0.60 -27.42 2.65
C ASP A 73 -0.36 -27.67 3.83
N PRO A 74 0.00 -27.26 5.06
CA PRO A 74 -0.65 -27.75 6.28
C PRO A 74 -2.15 -27.46 6.39
N LEU A 75 -2.58 -26.22 6.13
CA LEU A 75 -4.01 -25.88 6.23
C LEU A 75 -4.82 -26.62 5.16
N TYR A 76 -4.26 -26.73 3.95
CA TYR A 76 -4.88 -27.51 2.88
C TYR A 76 -5.14 -28.97 3.29
N LEU A 77 -4.16 -29.62 3.93
CA LEU A 77 -4.29 -31.01 4.38
C LEU A 77 -5.41 -31.19 5.41
N ASP A 78 -5.52 -30.25 6.38
CA ASP A 78 -6.57 -30.29 7.39
C ASP A 78 -7.97 -30.12 6.76
N VAL A 79 -8.11 -29.16 5.84
CA VAL A 79 -9.37 -28.93 5.12
C VAL A 79 -9.72 -30.13 4.24
N ALA A 80 -8.76 -30.66 3.50
CA ALA A 80 -8.96 -31.82 2.62
C ALA A 80 -9.45 -33.05 3.42
N THR A 81 -8.81 -33.35 4.55
CA THR A 81 -9.21 -34.45 5.44
C THR A 81 -10.61 -34.22 5.99
N THR A 82 -10.90 -33.00 6.47
CA THR A 82 -12.22 -32.65 7.02
C THR A 82 -13.32 -32.83 5.99
N LEU A 83 -13.15 -32.34 4.76
CA LEU A 83 -14.14 -32.46 3.70
C LEU A 83 -14.36 -33.95 3.32
N ARG A 84 -13.27 -34.70 3.25
CA ARG A 84 -13.32 -36.14 2.93
C ARG A 84 -14.09 -36.94 3.97
N GLU A 85 -13.79 -36.72 5.25
CA GLU A 85 -14.43 -37.41 6.37
C GLU A 85 -15.92 -37.01 6.52
N ALA A 86 -16.28 -35.78 6.15
CA ALA A 86 -17.64 -35.30 6.10
C ALA A 86 -18.44 -35.78 4.88
N GLY A 87 -17.83 -36.53 3.96
CA GLY A 87 -18.48 -37.00 2.73
C GLY A 87 -18.72 -35.91 1.67
N LEU A 88 -18.12 -34.74 1.79
CA LEU A 88 -18.27 -33.61 0.88
C LEU A 88 -17.30 -33.74 -0.33
N ASN A 89 -17.43 -34.83 -1.07
CA ASN A 89 -16.52 -35.21 -2.15
C ASN A 89 -16.74 -34.42 -3.45
N ASP A 90 -17.89 -33.80 -3.62
CA ASP A 90 -18.25 -33.03 -4.82
C ASP A 90 -17.68 -31.61 -4.82
N ILE A 91 -17.09 -31.18 -3.70
CA ILE A 91 -16.43 -29.88 -3.61
C ILE A 91 -15.06 -29.95 -4.28
N THR A 92 -14.86 -29.10 -5.28
CA THR A 92 -13.53 -28.94 -5.90
C THR A 92 -12.61 -28.21 -4.92
N LEU A 93 -11.49 -28.83 -4.54
CA LEU A 93 -10.53 -28.27 -3.58
C LEU A 93 -9.20 -27.94 -4.25
N CYS A 94 -8.75 -26.70 -4.09
CA CYS A 94 -7.47 -26.20 -4.59
C CYS A 94 -6.60 -25.72 -3.43
N GLY A 95 -5.26 -25.82 -3.58
CA GLY A 95 -4.30 -25.29 -2.63
C GLY A 95 -3.45 -24.21 -3.26
N GLY A 96 -3.38 -23.02 -2.64
CA GLY A 96 -2.58 -21.89 -3.08
C GLY A 96 -1.51 -21.49 -2.10
N ARG A 97 -0.31 -21.19 -2.60
CA ARG A 97 0.79 -20.59 -1.81
C ARG A 97 0.92 -19.13 -2.09
N TYR A 98 1.19 -18.35 -1.05
CA TYR A 98 1.37 -16.90 -1.15
C TYR A 98 2.39 -16.38 -0.13
N GLY A 99 2.88 -15.16 -0.33
CA GLY A 99 3.64 -14.39 0.66
C GLY A 99 5.02 -14.94 1.02
N LEU A 100 5.50 -15.97 0.33
CA LEU A 100 6.85 -16.51 0.54
C LEU A 100 7.91 -15.48 0.12
N GLY A 101 9.06 -15.49 0.81
CA GLY A 101 10.11 -14.50 0.56
C GLY A 101 9.67 -13.06 0.82
N SER A 102 8.77 -12.85 1.78
CA SER A 102 8.21 -11.54 2.12
C SER A 102 7.50 -10.82 0.95
N LYS A 103 6.99 -11.59 0.00
CA LYS A 103 6.17 -11.02 -1.09
C LYS A 103 4.87 -10.46 -0.54
N ASP A 104 4.53 -9.27 -1.00
CA ASP A 104 3.23 -8.65 -0.73
C ASP A 104 2.09 -9.46 -1.35
N THR A 105 0.90 -9.36 -0.76
CA THR A 105 -0.30 -10.03 -1.26
C THR A 105 -1.40 -8.98 -1.48
N PRO A 106 -1.34 -8.24 -2.61
CA PRO A 106 -2.32 -7.22 -2.94
C PRO A 106 -3.64 -7.82 -3.44
N PRO A 107 -4.69 -7.01 -3.61
CA PRO A 107 -5.97 -7.45 -4.17
C PRO A 107 -5.86 -8.21 -5.49
N SER A 108 -4.91 -7.86 -6.37
CA SER A 108 -4.68 -8.57 -7.64
C SER A 108 -4.45 -10.07 -7.45
N SER A 109 -3.73 -10.44 -6.40
CA SER A 109 -3.48 -11.85 -6.05
C SER A 109 -4.77 -12.57 -5.63
N VAL A 110 -5.63 -11.91 -4.86
CA VAL A 110 -6.91 -12.49 -4.41
C VAL A 110 -7.92 -12.56 -5.55
N PHE A 111 -7.98 -11.55 -6.41
CA PHE A 111 -8.77 -11.60 -7.65
C PHE A 111 -8.36 -12.79 -8.52
N ALA A 112 -7.06 -13.06 -8.65
CA ALA A 112 -6.56 -14.20 -9.42
C ALA A 112 -7.09 -15.53 -8.88
N VAL A 113 -7.19 -15.70 -7.56
CA VAL A 113 -7.76 -16.91 -6.94
C VAL A 113 -9.24 -17.07 -7.28
N TYR A 114 -10.06 -16.02 -7.11
CA TYR A 114 -11.49 -16.13 -7.44
C TYR A 114 -11.72 -16.33 -8.94
N THR A 115 -10.88 -15.75 -9.79
CA THR A 115 -10.92 -15.98 -11.25
C THR A 115 -10.56 -17.43 -11.59
N GLU A 116 -9.55 -17.99 -10.92
CA GLU A 116 -9.19 -19.40 -11.11
C GLU A 116 -10.34 -20.34 -10.73
N LEU A 117 -11.04 -20.03 -9.64
CA LEU A 117 -12.20 -20.80 -9.19
C LEU A 117 -13.44 -20.68 -10.10
N LEU A 118 -13.45 -19.76 -11.08
CA LEU A 118 -14.50 -19.72 -12.11
C LEU A 118 -14.35 -20.81 -13.14
N LYS A 119 -13.14 -21.30 -13.38
CA LYS A 119 -12.88 -22.34 -14.39
C LYS A 119 -13.57 -23.65 -14.03
N ASP A 120 -14.00 -24.41 -15.02
CA ASP A 120 -14.55 -25.75 -14.81
C ASP A 120 -13.51 -26.65 -14.13
N GLU A 121 -12.28 -26.60 -14.59
CA GLU A 121 -11.12 -27.32 -14.06
C GLU A 121 -10.06 -26.34 -13.55
N PRO A 122 -10.17 -25.82 -12.32
CA PRO A 122 -9.14 -24.96 -11.75
C PRO A 122 -7.88 -25.76 -11.41
N LYS A 123 -6.72 -25.10 -11.42
CA LYS A 123 -5.47 -25.73 -11.01
C LYS A 123 -5.57 -26.29 -9.59
N PRO A 124 -5.30 -27.57 -9.37
CA PRO A 124 -5.38 -28.16 -8.01
C PRO A 124 -4.36 -27.60 -7.05
N ARG A 125 -3.24 -27.09 -7.58
CA ARG A 125 -2.18 -26.36 -6.86
C ARG A 125 -1.76 -25.14 -7.65
N PHE A 126 -1.54 -24.04 -6.96
CA PHE A 126 -1.08 -22.80 -7.59
C PHE A 126 -0.27 -21.92 -6.63
N THR A 127 0.39 -20.92 -7.19
CA THR A 127 1.04 -19.82 -6.47
C THR A 127 0.44 -18.48 -6.91
N ILE A 128 0.40 -17.52 -6.00
CA ILE A 128 0.01 -16.13 -6.27
C ILE A 128 1.10 -15.17 -5.75
N GLY A 129 1.30 -14.06 -6.48
CA GLY A 129 2.33 -13.09 -6.16
C GLY A 129 3.77 -13.56 -6.37
N ILE A 130 3.94 -14.75 -6.90
CA ILE A 130 5.23 -15.41 -7.17
C ILE A 130 5.21 -15.88 -8.62
N VAL A 131 6.26 -15.58 -9.37
CA VAL A 131 6.46 -16.15 -10.71
C VAL A 131 7.21 -17.47 -10.56
N ASP A 132 6.61 -18.55 -11.02
CA ASP A 132 7.16 -19.89 -11.01
C ASP A 132 7.34 -20.37 -12.46
N ASP A 133 8.59 -20.34 -12.92
CA ASP A 133 8.96 -20.68 -14.29
C ASP A 133 9.29 -22.18 -14.45
N VAL A 134 9.34 -22.94 -13.34
CA VAL A 134 9.70 -24.37 -13.36
C VAL A 134 8.46 -25.25 -13.45
N THR A 135 7.48 -25.02 -12.54
CA THR A 135 6.29 -25.85 -12.44
C THR A 135 5.05 -25.21 -13.09
N ASN A 136 5.13 -23.94 -13.49
CA ASN A 136 4.07 -23.17 -14.11
C ASN A 136 2.76 -23.12 -13.28
N LEU A 137 2.91 -23.06 -11.96
CA LEU A 137 1.77 -23.03 -11.03
C LEU A 137 1.26 -21.61 -10.77
N SER A 138 2.00 -20.58 -11.16
CA SER A 138 1.62 -19.18 -10.93
C SER A 138 0.31 -18.83 -11.64
N LEU A 139 -0.59 -18.18 -10.89
CA LEU A 139 -1.80 -17.62 -11.49
C LEU A 139 -1.48 -16.26 -12.15
N PRO A 140 -2.06 -15.97 -13.31
CA PRO A 140 -1.96 -14.64 -13.91
C PRO A 140 -2.72 -13.61 -13.06
N GLU A 141 -2.09 -12.46 -12.80
CA GLU A 141 -2.68 -11.36 -12.06
C GLU A 141 -2.94 -10.18 -13.00
N VAL A 142 -4.14 -9.61 -12.94
CA VAL A 142 -4.47 -8.37 -13.65
C VAL A 142 -3.90 -7.19 -12.86
N LYS A 143 -3.09 -6.36 -13.52
CA LYS A 143 -2.47 -5.16 -12.93
C LYS A 143 -2.64 -3.97 -13.87
N PRO A 144 -3.13 -2.81 -13.36
CA PRO A 144 -3.64 -2.63 -11.99
C PRO A 144 -4.95 -3.40 -11.77
N ALA A 145 -5.11 -3.91 -10.56
CA ALA A 145 -6.39 -4.48 -10.12
C ALA A 145 -7.42 -3.36 -9.90
N PRO A 146 -8.73 -3.69 -9.89
CA PRO A 146 -9.74 -2.76 -9.41
C PRO A 146 -9.38 -2.23 -8.02
N ASN A 147 -9.64 -0.95 -7.76
CA ASN A 147 -9.46 -0.39 -6.43
C ASN A 147 -10.50 -0.95 -5.46
N THR A 148 -10.04 -1.62 -4.41
CA THR A 148 -10.88 -2.23 -3.38
C THR A 148 -10.82 -1.47 -2.05
N SER A 149 -10.03 -0.41 -1.97
CA SER A 149 -9.98 0.46 -0.78
C SER A 149 -11.36 1.01 -0.45
N THR A 150 -11.64 1.18 0.83
CA THR A 150 -12.90 1.79 1.27
C THR A 150 -13.04 3.20 0.66
N PRO A 151 -14.17 3.52 0.02
CA PRO A 151 -14.39 4.84 -0.57
C PRO A 151 -14.13 5.98 0.44
N GLY A 152 -13.42 7.01 -0.01
CA GLY A 152 -12.99 8.13 0.84
C GLY A 152 -11.65 7.92 1.55
N THR A 153 -10.99 6.79 1.35
CA THR A 153 -9.60 6.59 1.81
C THR A 153 -8.63 7.33 0.92
N VAL A 154 -7.80 8.18 1.52
CA VAL A 154 -6.68 8.86 0.87
C VAL A 154 -5.43 8.04 1.07
N GLU A 155 -4.72 7.73 0.00
CA GLU A 155 -3.52 6.88 -0.01
C GLU A 155 -2.32 7.68 -0.46
N CYS A 156 -1.27 7.72 0.39
CA CYS A 156 -0.06 8.52 0.18
C CYS A 156 1.19 7.66 0.27
N LYS A 157 2.12 7.84 -0.65
CA LYS A 157 3.36 7.10 -0.73
C LYS A 157 4.57 8.03 -0.80
N PHE A 158 5.60 7.74 -0.01
CA PHE A 158 6.77 8.61 0.10
C PHE A 158 8.05 7.80 -0.10
N TRP A 159 8.85 8.22 -1.06
CA TRP A 159 10.16 7.65 -1.34
C TRP A 159 11.25 8.52 -0.73
N GLY A 160 11.97 7.97 0.23
CA GLY A 160 13.04 8.65 0.94
C GLY A 160 14.31 7.83 1.02
N LEU A 161 15.37 8.47 1.51
CA LEU A 161 16.66 7.85 1.77
C LEU A 161 16.81 7.53 3.26
N GLY A 162 17.29 6.34 3.58
CA GLY A 162 17.54 5.94 4.96
C GLY A 162 18.42 6.94 5.70
N GLY A 163 17.87 7.56 6.75
CA GLY A 163 18.53 8.59 7.53
C GLY A 163 18.23 10.04 7.12
N ASP A 164 17.42 10.28 6.10
CA ASP A 164 17.04 11.63 5.65
C ASP A 164 15.93 12.30 6.48
N GLY A 165 15.32 11.57 7.41
CA GLY A 165 14.24 12.05 8.26
C GLY A 165 12.83 11.86 7.70
N THR A 166 12.66 11.34 6.49
CA THR A 166 11.36 11.10 5.85
C THR A 166 10.44 10.25 6.72
N VAL A 167 10.92 9.11 7.23
CA VAL A 167 10.11 8.21 8.07
C VAL A 167 9.65 8.91 9.35
N GLY A 168 10.54 9.68 9.98
CA GLY A 168 10.22 10.47 11.19
C GLY A 168 9.14 11.51 10.93
N ALA A 169 9.25 12.24 9.82
CA ALA A 169 8.27 13.24 9.40
C ALA A 169 6.89 12.59 9.12
N ASN A 170 6.88 11.43 8.44
CA ASN A 170 5.65 10.71 8.15
C ASN A 170 4.97 10.16 9.40
N LYS A 171 5.73 9.65 10.38
CA LYS A 171 5.20 9.28 11.70
C LYS A 171 4.60 10.48 12.43
N ASN A 172 5.24 11.64 12.34
CA ASN A 172 4.70 12.87 12.93
C ASN A 172 3.43 13.34 12.22
N SER A 173 3.38 13.29 10.88
CA SER A 173 2.18 13.62 10.11
C SER A 173 1.01 12.71 10.49
N THR A 174 1.26 11.41 10.57
CA THR A 174 0.27 10.41 11.00
C THR A 174 -0.27 10.73 12.39
N LYS A 175 0.62 11.10 13.32
CA LYS A 175 0.22 11.50 14.67
C LYS A 175 -0.60 12.78 14.69
N ILE A 176 -0.22 13.80 13.94
CA ILE A 176 -0.97 15.06 13.83
C ILE A 176 -2.39 14.79 13.32
N ILE A 177 -2.54 14.02 12.24
CA ILE A 177 -3.84 13.70 11.68
C ILE A 177 -4.68 12.91 12.68
N GLY A 178 -4.09 11.91 13.37
CA GLY A 178 -4.80 11.09 14.33
C GLY A 178 -5.20 11.80 15.61
N ASP A 179 -4.38 12.72 16.11
CA ASP A 179 -4.65 13.46 17.34
C ASP A 179 -5.70 14.58 17.10
N HIS A 180 -5.88 15.05 15.86
CA HIS A 180 -6.64 16.26 15.56
C HIS A 180 -7.78 16.06 14.55
N THR A 181 -8.02 14.84 14.10
CA THR A 181 -9.16 14.49 13.24
C THR A 181 -9.80 13.18 13.69
N ASP A 182 -11.03 12.92 13.26
CA ASP A 182 -11.72 11.64 13.50
C ASP A 182 -11.36 10.57 12.47
N LYS A 183 -10.30 10.78 11.68
CA LYS A 183 -9.90 9.83 10.62
C LYS A 183 -9.26 8.57 11.20
N TYR A 184 -9.61 7.45 10.60
CA TYR A 184 -8.84 6.21 10.74
C TYR A 184 -7.52 6.36 10.00
N ILE A 185 -6.46 5.76 10.55
CA ILE A 185 -5.10 5.92 10.06
C ILE A 185 -4.42 4.58 9.98
N GLN A 186 -3.67 4.38 8.91
CA GLN A 186 -2.74 3.27 8.78
C GLN A 186 -1.40 3.80 8.26
N ALA A 187 -0.31 3.35 8.85
CA ALA A 187 1.03 3.67 8.40
C ALA A 187 1.87 2.39 8.34
N TYR A 188 2.54 2.18 7.23
CA TYR A 188 3.49 1.11 7.03
C TYR A 188 4.78 1.63 6.42
N PHE A 189 5.93 1.13 6.89
CA PHE A 189 7.24 1.58 6.45
C PHE A 189 8.04 0.41 5.90
N GLN A 190 8.43 0.53 4.65
CA GLN A 190 9.25 -0.43 3.94
C GLN A 190 10.70 0.05 3.93
N TYR A 191 11.62 -0.83 4.28
CA TYR A 191 13.04 -0.54 4.39
C TYR A 191 13.83 -1.46 3.46
N ASP A 192 14.90 -0.92 2.88
CA ASP A 192 15.94 -1.75 2.28
C ASP A 192 16.70 -2.52 3.38
N SER A 193 17.28 -3.66 3.04
CA SER A 193 18.16 -4.43 3.92
C SER A 193 19.42 -3.64 4.34
N LYS A 194 19.80 -2.64 3.54
CA LYS A 194 20.91 -1.73 3.83
C LYS A 194 20.49 -0.69 4.87
N LYS A 195 21.14 -0.70 6.03
CA LYS A 195 20.75 0.11 7.20
C LYS A 195 20.85 1.61 6.96
N THR A 196 21.85 2.09 6.23
CA THR A 196 22.07 3.51 5.96
C THR A 196 22.25 3.74 4.46
N GLY A 197 21.54 4.74 3.92
CA GLY A 197 21.58 5.07 2.50
C GLY A 197 20.78 4.10 1.62
N GLY A 198 19.98 3.21 2.22
CA GLY A 198 18.99 2.40 1.51
C GLY A 198 17.70 3.17 1.25
N ILE A 199 16.87 2.66 0.36
CA ILE A 199 15.57 3.25 0.04
C ILE A 199 14.61 3.00 1.22
N THR A 200 13.84 4.02 1.58
CA THR A 200 12.68 3.88 2.46
C THR A 200 11.41 4.25 1.71
N ILE A 201 10.36 3.47 1.88
CA ILE A 201 9.06 3.78 1.29
C ILE A 201 8.04 3.79 2.42
N SER A 202 7.38 4.94 2.62
CA SER A 202 6.30 5.08 3.59
C SER A 202 4.97 4.98 2.87
N HIS A 203 4.05 4.19 3.43
CA HIS A 203 2.69 3.99 2.95
C HIS A 203 1.72 4.49 4.01
N LEU A 204 0.99 5.57 3.72
CA LEU A 204 0.03 6.16 4.65
C LEU A 204 -1.38 6.11 4.05
N ARG A 205 -2.35 5.65 4.84
CA ARG A 205 -3.76 5.67 4.50
C ARG A 205 -4.53 6.44 5.55
N PHE A 206 -5.45 7.28 5.09
CA PHE A 206 -6.32 8.09 5.94
C PHE A 206 -7.75 7.99 5.43
N GLY A 207 -8.73 7.77 6.30
CA GLY A 207 -10.11 7.64 5.85
C GLY A 207 -11.14 7.83 6.97
N ASP A 208 -12.37 8.03 6.58
CA ASP A 208 -13.49 8.23 7.51
C ASP A 208 -14.11 6.91 7.98
N LYS A 209 -13.59 5.79 7.49
CA LYS A 209 -14.01 4.42 7.84
C LYS A 209 -12.79 3.56 8.17
N PRO A 210 -12.97 2.46 8.92
CA PRO A 210 -11.88 1.54 9.23
C PRO A 210 -11.12 1.07 7.98
N ILE A 211 -9.79 1.09 8.07
CA ILE A 211 -8.88 0.70 7.00
C ILE A 211 -8.51 -0.77 7.19
N ARG A 212 -8.77 -1.60 6.16
CA ARG A 212 -8.53 -3.04 6.17
C ARG A 212 -7.51 -3.48 5.12
N SER A 213 -6.67 -2.58 4.65
CA SER A 213 -5.74 -2.76 3.53
C SER A 213 -4.33 -3.10 4.04
N PRO A 214 -3.97 -4.38 4.30
CA PRO A 214 -2.66 -4.73 4.86
C PRO A 214 -1.59 -4.94 3.78
N TYR A 215 -1.74 -4.35 2.62
CA TYR A 215 -0.84 -4.43 1.47
C TYR A 215 -0.24 -3.06 1.15
N TYR A 216 0.86 -3.05 0.40
CA TYR A 216 1.51 -1.82 -0.03
C TYR A 216 0.61 -0.99 -0.96
N ILE A 217 0.72 0.33 -0.84
CA ILE A 217 0.02 1.24 -1.74
C ILE A 217 0.64 1.14 -3.14
N ASN A 218 -0.20 0.86 -4.13
CA ASN A 218 0.15 0.82 -5.54
C ASN A 218 -0.79 1.65 -6.41
N GLN A 219 -1.77 2.32 -5.79
CA GLN A 219 -2.70 3.26 -6.41
C GLN A 219 -2.89 4.42 -5.42
N ALA A 220 -2.00 5.41 -5.49
CA ALA A 220 -1.93 6.50 -4.53
C ALA A 220 -2.60 7.77 -5.05
N ASP A 221 -3.19 8.55 -4.15
CA ASP A 221 -3.67 9.90 -4.43
C ASP A 221 -2.50 10.90 -4.46
N PHE A 222 -1.46 10.61 -3.68
CA PHE A 222 -0.25 11.43 -3.56
C PHE A 222 1.00 10.55 -3.49
N VAL A 223 1.99 10.83 -4.32
CA VAL A 223 3.33 10.22 -4.25
C VAL A 223 4.38 11.32 -4.16
N ALA A 224 5.30 11.19 -3.19
CA ALA A 224 6.43 12.09 -3.03
C ALA A 224 7.76 11.37 -3.27
N CYS A 225 8.62 11.97 -4.08
CA CYS A 225 10.01 11.59 -4.25
C CYS A 225 10.90 12.60 -3.51
N HIS A 226 11.46 12.23 -2.38
CA HIS A 226 12.29 13.11 -1.57
C HIS A 226 13.75 13.17 -2.03
N ASN A 227 14.20 12.18 -2.82
CA ASN A 227 15.55 12.12 -3.36
C ASN A 227 15.52 12.14 -4.89
N PRO A 228 16.00 13.21 -5.54
CA PRO A 228 15.92 13.35 -7.00
C PRO A 228 16.70 12.27 -7.77
N SER A 229 17.70 11.63 -7.15
CA SER A 229 18.43 10.54 -7.80
C SER A 229 17.52 9.35 -8.18
N TYR A 230 16.40 9.18 -7.50
CA TYR A 230 15.45 8.10 -7.81
C TYR A 230 14.74 8.31 -9.15
N VAL A 231 14.55 9.57 -9.55
CA VAL A 231 14.03 9.91 -10.88
C VAL A 231 15.05 9.53 -11.95
N VAL A 232 16.30 9.96 -11.77
CA VAL A 232 17.40 9.66 -12.69
C VAL A 232 17.66 8.17 -12.84
N ASN A 233 17.57 7.43 -11.72
CA ASN A 233 17.77 5.99 -11.70
C ASN A 233 16.57 5.19 -12.25
N GLY A 234 15.50 5.86 -12.67
CA GLY A 234 14.35 5.23 -13.30
C GLY A 234 13.47 4.38 -12.37
N TYR A 235 13.44 4.70 -11.07
CA TYR A 235 12.51 4.03 -10.17
C TYR A 235 11.06 4.30 -10.58
N LYS A 236 10.24 3.25 -10.56
CA LYS A 236 8.82 3.35 -10.90
C LYS A 236 8.04 3.91 -9.72
N MET A 237 7.93 5.21 -9.65
CA MET A 237 7.24 5.94 -8.57
C MET A 237 5.90 6.52 -9.04
N VAL A 238 5.91 7.23 -10.16
CA VAL A 238 4.71 7.91 -10.68
C VAL A 238 3.65 6.93 -11.19
N GLN A 239 4.04 5.74 -11.58
CA GLN A 239 3.13 4.67 -12.00
C GLN A 239 2.21 4.18 -10.87
N ASP A 240 2.53 4.50 -9.63
CA ASP A 240 1.66 4.22 -8.49
C ASP A 240 0.65 5.34 -8.21
N VAL A 241 0.67 6.44 -8.96
CA VAL A 241 -0.28 7.55 -8.81
C VAL A 241 -1.57 7.25 -9.57
N LYS A 242 -2.72 7.40 -8.92
CA LYS A 242 -4.04 7.32 -9.57
C LYS A 242 -4.18 8.41 -10.64
N PRO A 243 -4.95 8.16 -11.71
CA PRO A 243 -5.30 9.22 -12.66
C PRO A 243 -5.81 10.49 -11.94
N GLY A 244 -5.27 11.65 -12.31
CA GLY A 244 -5.57 12.93 -11.67
C GLY A 244 -4.90 13.17 -10.31
N GLY A 245 -4.15 12.20 -9.79
CA GLY A 245 -3.42 12.32 -8.53
C GLY A 245 -2.20 13.23 -8.62
N VAL A 246 -1.48 13.35 -7.50
CA VAL A 246 -0.34 14.27 -7.34
C VAL A 246 0.97 13.51 -7.25
N PHE A 247 1.97 13.95 -8.02
CA PHE A 247 3.35 13.52 -7.90
C PHE A 247 4.24 14.73 -7.58
N MET A 248 4.93 14.69 -6.44
CA MET A 248 5.85 15.75 -5.98
C MET A 248 7.28 15.25 -5.96
N ILE A 249 8.21 16.04 -6.51
CA ILE A 249 9.64 15.75 -6.52
C ILE A 249 10.41 16.84 -5.79
N ASN A 250 11.21 16.47 -4.80
CA ASN A 250 12.19 17.37 -4.20
C ASN A 250 13.43 17.41 -5.08
N CYS A 251 13.67 18.52 -5.76
CA CYS A 251 14.82 18.72 -6.62
C CYS A 251 15.16 20.21 -6.76
N GLN A 252 16.37 20.48 -7.26
CA GLN A 252 16.87 21.82 -7.57
C GLN A 252 16.74 22.15 -9.08
N TRP A 253 16.10 21.28 -9.84
CA TRP A 253 16.02 21.39 -11.30
C TRP A 253 15.01 22.44 -11.76
N SER A 254 15.33 23.13 -12.85
CA SER A 254 14.36 23.85 -13.66
C SER A 254 13.42 22.87 -14.37
N ASP A 255 12.34 23.38 -14.98
CA ASP A 255 11.40 22.53 -15.73
C ASP A 255 12.11 21.85 -16.92
N GLU A 256 13.05 22.54 -17.60
CA GLU A 256 13.85 21.96 -18.67
C GLU A 256 14.84 20.88 -18.21
N GLU A 257 15.43 21.07 -17.03
CA GLU A 257 16.29 20.06 -16.42
C GLU A 257 15.48 18.85 -15.96
N LEU A 258 14.31 19.07 -15.37
CA LEU A 258 13.38 18.01 -14.99
C LEU A 258 12.98 17.17 -16.20
N ASP A 259 12.65 17.82 -17.32
CA ASP A 259 12.32 17.13 -18.57
C ASP A 259 13.46 16.24 -19.07
N LYS A 260 14.70 16.69 -18.97
CA LYS A 260 15.88 15.90 -19.34
C LYS A 260 16.12 14.70 -18.43
N HIS A 261 15.85 14.85 -17.13
CA HIS A 261 16.12 13.80 -16.14
C HIS A 261 14.99 12.76 -16.03
N MET A 262 13.78 13.12 -16.39
CA MET A 262 12.62 12.25 -16.25
C MET A 262 12.57 11.20 -17.38
N PRO A 263 12.47 9.89 -17.03
CA PRO A 263 12.33 8.84 -18.03
C PRO A 263 11.10 9.03 -18.92
N ALA A 264 11.21 8.68 -20.20
CA ALA A 264 10.13 8.82 -21.17
C ALA A 264 8.84 8.07 -20.75
N GLU A 265 8.98 6.88 -20.16
CA GLU A 265 7.86 6.11 -19.63
C GLU A 265 7.10 6.88 -18.54
N SER A 266 7.82 7.57 -17.65
CA SER A 266 7.22 8.39 -16.57
C SER A 266 6.53 9.62 -17.15
N LYS A 267 7.14 10.31 -18.13
CA LYS A 267 6.50 11.45 -18.82
C LYS A 267 5.21 11.05 -19.51
N LYS A 268 5.25 9.91 -20.22
CA LYS A 268 4.06 9.37 -20.88
C LYS A 268 2.95 9.05 -19.87
N TYR A 269 3.28 8.42 -18.75
CA TYR A 269 2.31 8.10 -17.70
C TYR A 269 1.66 9.36 -17.12
N ILE A 270 2.46 10.41 -16.86
CA ILE A 270 1.98 11.71 -16.35
C ILE A 270 0.97 12.33 -17.31
N ALA A 271 1.30 12.37 -18.60
CA ALA A 271 0.42 12.94 -19.63
C ALA A 271 -0.87 12.12 -19.81
N ASP A 272 -0.76 10.80 -19.99
CA ASP A 272 -1.88 9.91 -20.26
C ASP A 272 -2.90 9.85 -19.08
N ASN A 273 -2.43 10.08 -17.85
CA ASN A 273 -3.25 9.97 -16.64
C ASN A 273 -3.55 11.32 -15.98
N ASN A 274 -3.25 12.44 -16.62
CA ASN A 274 -3.47 13.78 -16.07
C ASN A 274 -2.88 13.96 -14.66
N ILE A 275 -1.68 13.44 -14.42
CA ILE A 275 -1.02 13.55 -13.12
C ILE A 275 -0.61 15.00 -12.89
N GLN A 276 -0.93 15.51 -11.70
CA GLN A 276 -0.50 16.83 -11.27
C GLN A 276 0.94 16.75 -10.76
N LEU A 277 1.88 17.25 -11.57
CA LEU A 277 3.30 17.23 -11.25
C LEU A 277 3.69 18.50 -10.52
N TYR A 278 4.35 18.33 -9.37
CA TYR A 278 4.93 19.40 -8.57
C TYR A 278 6.41 19.17 -8.31
N THR A 279 7.16 20.24 -8.25
CA THR A 279 8.53 20.25 -7.72
C THR A 279 8.60 21.13 -6.48
N ILE A 280 9.58 20.85 -5.64
CA ILE A 280 9.93 21.68 -4.49
C ILE A 280 11.44 21.67 -4.31
N ASN A 281 12.06 22.83 -4.18
CA ASN A 281 13.48 22.94 -3.84
C ASN A 281 13.65 23.10 -2.33
N ALA A 282 13.38 22.03 -1.59
CA ALA A 282 13.54 22.01 -0.14
C ALA A 282 15.01 22.05 0.29
N ILE A 283 15.95 21.70 -0.60
CA ILE A 283 17.38 21.67 -0.33
C ILE A 283 17.90 23.10 -0.10
N ASP A 284 17.69 24.00 -1.05
CA ASP A 284 18.13 25.38 -0.94
C ASP A 284 17.37 26.13 0.14
N LYS A 285 16.06 25.85 0.29
CA LYS A 285 15.27 26.43 1.38
C LYS A 285 15.78 26.04 2.76
N ALA A 286 16.17 24.79 2.96
CA ALA A 286 16.78 24.34 4.22
C ALA A 286 18.10 25.06 4.51
N ILE A 287 18.93 25.28 3.51
CA ILE A 287 20.18 26.01 3.61
C ILE A 287 19.91 27.49 3.96
N GLU A 288 19.00 28.16 3.26
CA GLU A 288 18.62 29.56 3.52
C GLU A 288 18.13 29.78 4.96
N ILE A 289 17.39 28.83 5.52
CA ILE A 289 16.84 28.87 6.88
C ILE A 289 17.90 28.54 7.93
N GLY A 290 19.02 27.92 7.54
CA GLY A 290 20.07 27.46 8.44
C GLY A 290 19.90 26.03 8.95
N MET A 291 19.03 25.24 8.31
CA MET A 291 18.80 23.83 8.67
C MET A 291 19.78 22.86 7.99
N GLY A 292 20.67 23.35 7.12
CA GLY A 292 21.61 22.54 6.37
C GLY A 292 20.91 21.54 5.45
N LYS A 293 21.15 20.25 5.63
CA LYS A 293 20.55 19.19 4.79
C LYS A 293 19.19 18.69 5.30
N ARG A 294 18.62 19.28 6.35
CA ARG A 294 17.37 18.82 6.97
C ARG A 294 16.16 19.38 6.23
N THR A 295 15.68 18.66 5.24
CA THR A 295 14.56 19.04 4.36
C THR A 295 13.20 18.49 4.81
N ASN A 296 13.17 17.55 5.73
CA ASN A 296 12.00 16.77 6.10
C ASN A 296 10.81 17.61 6.60
N THR A 297 11.04 18.66 7.37
CA THR A 297 9.98 19.55 7.88
C THR A 297 9.35 20.36 6.74
N ILE A 298 10.16 20.84 5.80
CA ILE A 298 9.68 21.58 4.60
C ILE A 298 8.83 20.66 3.73
N LEU A 299 9.29 19.44 3.50
CA LEU A 299 8.59 18.43 2.70
C LEU A 299 7.30 17.96 3.37
N GLN A 300 7.26 17.84 4.69
CA GLN A 300 6.07 17.53 5.46
C GLN A 300 4.99 18.61 5.29
N SER A 301 5.37 19.86 5.35
CA SER A 301 4.47 20.99 5.16
C SER A 301 3.89 21.02 3.73
N ALA A 302 4.71 20.77 2.73
CA ALA A 302 4.27 20.63 1.34
C ALA A 302 3.28 19.46 1.16
N PHE A 303 3.52 18.34 1.83
CA PHE A 303 2.58 17.22 1.84
C PHE A 303 1.20 17.63 2.36
N PHE A 304 1.11 18.27 3.52
CA PHE A 304 -0.17 18.72 4.05
C PHE A 304 -0.92 19.66 3.10
N LYS A 305 -0.20 20.53 2.40
CA LYS A 305 -0.78 21.43 1.40
C LYS A 305 -1.34 20.68 0.20
N LEU A 306 -0.56 19.78 -0.38
CA LEU A 306 -0.90 19.12 -1.65
C LEU A 306 -1.85 17.94 -1.48
N ALA A 307 -1.75 17.18 -0.40
CA ALA A 307 -2.62 16.04 -0.13
C ALA A 307 -4.01 16.46 0.40
N ASN A 308 -4.14 17.68 0.91
CA ASN A 308 -5.41 18.29 1.33
C ASN A 308 -6.23 17.39 2.28
N ILE A 309 -5.58 16.81 3.29
CA ILE A 309 -6.21 15.90 4.26
C ILE A 309 -6.98 16.70 5.32
N MET A 310 -6.49 17.88 5.66
CA MET A 310 -7.08 18.84 6.60
C MET A 310 -6.79 20.27 6.10
N PRO A 311 -7.48 21.30 6.63
CA PRO A 311 -7.17 22.70 6.31
C PRO A 311 -5.70 23.00 6.58
N ILE A 312 -5.02 23.66 5.62
CA ILE A 312 -3.57 23.88 5.71
C ILE A 312 -3.18 24.76 6.91
N GLU A 313 -4.00 25.73 7.26
CA GLU A 313 -3.77 26.61 8.40
C GLU A 313 -3.74 25.83 9.71
N GLU A 314 -4.68 24.90 9.88
CA GLU A 314 -4.72 24.01 11.05
C GLU A 314 -3.50 23.05 11.08
N ALA A 315 -3.15 22.48 9.93
CA ALA A 315 -1.98 21.62 9.82
C ALA A 315 -0.69 22.34 10.19
N VAL A 316 -0.53 23.59 9.75
CA VAL A 316 0.62 24.45 10.09
C VAL A 316 0.68 24.70 11.60
N ASP A 317 -0.44 25.03 12.24
CA ASP A 317 -0.50 25.28 13.68
C ASP A 317 -0.13 24.01 14.48
N TYR A 318 -0.63 22.84 14.08
CA TYR A 318 -0.30 21.58 14.71
C TYR A 318 1.17 21.17 14.49
N MET A 319 1.72 21.42 13.31
CA MET A 319 3.14 21.21 13.04
C MET A 319 4.02 22.10 13.91
N LYS A 320 3.66 23.38 14.04
CA LYS A 320 4.38 24.34 14.90
C LYS A 320 4.31 23.93 16.37
N ALA A 321 3.15 23.51 16.86
CA ALA A 321 2.99 22.99 18.20
C ALA A 321 3.85 21.72 18.45
N ALA A 322 3.89 20.80 17.50
CA ALA A 322 4.72 19.60 17.57
C ALA A 322 6.22 19.94 17.55
N ALA A 323 6.63 20.90 16.72
CA ALA A 323 8.02 21.40 16.68
C ALA A 323 8.44 22.04 18.00
N LYS A 324 7.60 22.89 18.58
CA LYS A 324 7.85 23.48 19.90
C LYS A 324 8.03 22.42 20.96
N LYS A 325 7.14 21.43 21.03
CA LYS A 325 7.24 20.32 21.98
C LYS A 325 8.53 19.52 21.81
N SER A 326 8.98 19.30 20.58
CA SER A 326 10.15 18.47 20.28
C SER A 326 11.48 19.21 20.48
N TYR A 327 11.51 20.53 20.24
CA TYR A 327 12.75 21.30 20.15
C TYR A 327 12.91 22.38 21.21
N SER A 328 11.93 22.63 22.10
CA SER A 328 12.02 23.65 23.13
C SER A 328 13.28 23.51 24.05
N LYS A 329 13.65 22.26 24.32
CA LYS A 329 14.88 21.99 25.11
C LYS A 329 16.20 22.32 24.37
N LYS A 330 16.13 22.55 23.05
CA LYS A 330 17.29 22.93 22.22
C LYS A 330 17.43 24.44 22.02
N GLY A 331 16.51 25.21 22.60
CA GLY A 331 16.49 26.67 22.55
C GLY A 331 15.51 27.24 21.53
N ASP A 332 15.10 28.48 21.77
CA ASP A 332 14.08 29.16 20.95
C ASP A 332 14.51 29.35 19.48
N ALA A 333 15.81 29.56 19.23
CA ALA A 333 16.32 29.69 17.87
C ALA A 333 16.07 28.44 17.02
N VAL A 334 16.15 27.24 17.61
CA VAL A 334 15.85 25.99 16.90
C VAL A 334 14.35 25.86 16.63
N VAL A 335 13.50 26.27 17.57
CA VAL A 335 12.04 26.29 17.40
C VAL A 335 11.67 27.24 16.26
N GLU A 336 12.16 28.47 16.25
CA GLU A 336 11.91 29.48 15.21
C GLU A 336 12.39 28.99 13.83
N MET A 337 13.53 28.35 13.77
CA MET A 337 14.05 27.75 12.52
C MET A 337 13.07 26.69 11.95
N ASN A 338 12.50 25.85 12.81
CA ASN A 338 11.48 24.88 12.40
C ASN A 338 10.17 25.56 11.96
N TYR A 339 9.76 26.66 12.61
CA TYR A 339 8.60 27.43 12.19
C TYR A 339 8.80 28.01 10.78
N LYS A 340 9.97 28.59 10.50
CA LYS A 340 10.32 29.07 9.16
C LYS A 340 10.30 27.95 8.12
N ALA A 341 10.76 26.77 8.46
CA ALA A 341 10.73 25.61 7.58
C ALA A 341 9.30 25.16 7.26
N ILE A 342 8.40 25.15 8.24
CA ILE A 342 6.99 24.81 8.07
C ILE A 342 6.33 25.83 7.12
N ASP A 343 6.51 27.13 7.37
CA ASP A 343 5.94 28.20 6.54
C ASP A 343 6.51 28.16 5.11
N ALA A 344 7.81 27.91 4.95
CA ALA A 344 8.45 27.78 3.65
C ALA A 344 7.89 26.63 2.81
N GLY A 345 7.62 25.48 3.42
CA GLY A 345 7.05 24.32 2.70
C GLY A 345 5.68 24.57 2.12
N VAL A 346 4.87 25.41 2.75
CA VAL A 346 3.53 25.80 2.22
C VAL A 346 3.65 26.60 0.92
N GLY A 347 4.65 27.47 0.81
CA GLY A 347 4.81 28.39 -0.33
C GLY A 347 5.80 27.95 -1.41
N ALA A 348 6.60 26.91 -1.16
CA ALA A 348 7.73 26.55 -2.02
C ALA A 348 7.40 25.54 -3.13
N THR A 349 6.19 25.02 -3.20
CA THR A 349 5.78 24.08 -4.25
C THR A 349 5.55 24.79 -5.58
N HIS A 350 6.12 24.25 -6.65
CA HIS A 350 5.94 24.72 -8.03
C HIS A 350 5.16 23.67 -8.83
N LYS A 351 4.06 24.07 -9.43
CA LYS A 351 3.29 23.22 -10.34
C LYS A 351 3.94 23.25 -11.72
N VAL A 352 4.31 22.10 -12.23
CA VAL A 352 4.90 21.97 -13.55
C VAL A 352 3.80 21.88 -14.59
N GLU A 353 3.87 22.74 -15.63
CA GLU A 353 2.94 22.69 -16.75
C GLU A 353 3.29 21.50 -17.65
N ILE A 354 2.31 20.62 -17.87
CA ILE A 354 2.45 19.46 -18.75
C ILE A 354 1.96 19.85 -20.13
N PRO A 355 2.81 19.84 -21.18
CA PRO A 355 2.38 20.12 -22.54
C PRO A 355 1.26 19.15 -22.96
N ALA A 356 0.28 19.68 -23.70
CA ALA A 356 -0.71 18.83 -24.35
C ALA A 356 0.01 17.93 -25.37
N SER A 357 -0.23 16.62 -25.29
CA SER A 357 0.35 15.60 -26.18
C SER A 357 -0.18 15.72 -27.62
#